data_bea12fbcbd7a847691cb1b30bc1d0415
#
_entry.id   bea12fbcbd7a847691cb1b30bc1d0415
#
_cell.length_a   1.000
_cell.length_b   1.000
_cell.length_c   1.000
_cell.angle_alpha   90.00
_cell.angle_beta   90.00
_cell.angle_gamma   90.00
#
_symmetry.space_group_name_H-M   'P 1'
#
loop_
_entity.id
_entity.type
_entity.pdbx_description
1 polymer ?
#
loop_
_entity_poly.entity_id
_entity_poly.type
_entity_poly.pdbx_seq_one_letter_code
_entity_poly.pdbx_strand_id
1 'polypeptide(L)'
;MRAVIQRVNRAAVRVDGEVVGEITRPGLMVLVGATHDDGPAQVATVARKIADLRLLEGELSVTDAGAPVLVVSQFTLYADTRKGRRPTWNKAAPGEVAEPLVEAVAEDLRGRGLEVATGRFGRSEEHT
;
A
#
# COMPACT_ATOMS: atom_id res chain seq x y z
N MET A 1 8.84 -0.72 -7.75
CA MET A 1 7.76 -0.58 -6.74
C MET A 1 8.28 -1.02 -5.39
N ARG A 2 7.95 -0.29 -4.37
CA ARG A 2 8.31 -0.62 -2.97
C ARG A 2 7.05 -0.69 -2.14
N ALA A 3 7.04 -1.63 -1.20
CA ALA A 3 5.92 -1.76 -0.27
C ALA A 3 6.47 -1.94 1.15
N VAL A 4 5.85 -1.24 2.09
CA VAL A 4 6.09 -1.46 3.52
C VAL A 4 4.82 -2.10 4.06
N ILE A 5 4.96 -3.30 4.60
CA ILE A 5 3.83 -4.10 5.09
C ILE A 5 3.89 -4.15 6.61
N GLN A 6 2.78 -3.78 7.23
CA GLN A 6 2.67 -3.76 8.67
C GLN A 6 1.46 -4.57 9.12
N ARG A 7 1.67 -5.49 10.05
CA ARG A 7 0.58 -6.21 10.69
C ARG A 7 -0.10 -5.26 11.68
N VAL A 8 -1.41 -5.17 11.60
CA VAL A 8 -2.21 -4.27 12.45
C VAL A 8 -3.45 -4.99 12.99
N ASN A 9 -3.95 -4.52 14.12
CA ASN A 9 -5.24 -4.99 14.66
C ASN A 9 -6.40 -4.25 13.98
N ARG A 10 -6.16 -3.02 13.60
CA ARG A 10 -7.06 -2.17 12.83
C ARG A 10 -6.24 -1.02 12.27
N ALA A 11 -6.72 -0.38 11.23
CA ALA A 11 -6.08 0.80 10.66
C ALA A 11 -7.09 1.65 9.90
N ALA A 12 -6.86 2.93 9.85
CA ALA A 12 -7.70 3.86 9.11
C ALA A 12 -6.85 4.93 8.44
N VAL A 13 -7.35 5.45 7.33
CA VAL A 13 -6.81 6.62 6.64
C VAL A 13 -7.83 7.73 6.77
N ARG A 14 -7.39 8.89 7.22
CA ARG A 14 -8.25 10.09 7.35
C ARG A 14 -7.73 11.20 6.46
N VAL A 15 -8.68 11.95 5.90
CA VAL A 15 -8.41 13.18 5.16
C VAL A 15 -9.32 14.24 5.75
N ASP A 16 -8.76 15.32 6.23
CA ASP A 16 -9.51 16.42 6.88
C ASP A 16 -10.42 15.92 8.01
N GLY A 17 -9.94 14.96 8.81
CA GLY A 17 -10.68 14.38 9.91
C GLY A 17 -11.71 13.32 9.52
N GLU A 18 -11.89 13.06 8.24
CA GLU A 18 -12.84 12.07 7.72
C GLU A 18 -12.15 10.76 7.37
N VAL A 19 -12.74 9.64 7.79
CA VAL A 19 -12.22 8.33 7.43
C VAL A 19 -12.57 8.03 5.98
N VAL A 20 -11.54 7.82 5.16
CA VAL A 20 -11.71 7.53 3.72
C VAL A 20 -11.38 6.08 3.37
N GLY A 21 -10.71 5.37 4.27
CA GLY A 21 -10.43 3.94 4.12
C GLY A 21 -10.16 3.35 5.50
N GLU A 22 -10.64 2.14 5.75
CA GLU A 22 -10.54 1.54 7.08
C GLU A 22 -10.61 0.03 7.02
N ILE A 23 -9.81 -0.62 7.87
CA ILE A 23 -10.00 -2.02 8.26
C ILE A 23 -10.23 -2.08 9.76
N THR A 24 -11.23 -2.85 10.18
CA THR A 24 -11.72 -2.85 11.58
C THR A 24 -11.36 -4.12 12.34
N ARG A 25 -10.60 -5.02 11.74
CA ARG A 25 -10.16 -6.29 12.32
C ARG A 25 -8.72 -6.57 11.91
N PRO A 26 -8.04 -7.53 12.56
CA PRO A 26 -6.65 -7.82 12.26
C PRO A 26 -6.38 -8.10 10.78
N GLY A 27 -5.34 -7.47 10.27
CA GLY A 27 -4.94 -7.59 8.87
C GLY A 27 -3.63 -6.90 8.61
N LEU A 28 -3.45 -6.39 7.38
CA LEU A 28 -2.25 -5.70 6.97
C LEU A 28 -2.55 -4.27 6.52
N MET A 29 -1.69 -3.34 6.92
CA MET A 29 -1.62 -2.02 6.31
C MET A 29 -0.39 -2.03 5.40
N VAL A 30 -0.56 -1.64 4.15
CA VAL A 30 0.50 -1.66 3.14
C VAL A 30 0.67 -0.28 2.54
N LEU A 31 1.86 0.27 2.70
CA LEU A 31 2.27 1.52 2.04
C LEU A 31 2.96 1.15 0.74
N VAL A 32 2.50 1.68 -0.37
CA VAL A 32 3.03 1.35 -1.70
C VAL A 32 3.54 2.61 -2.39
N GLY A 33 4.80 2.56 -2.81
CA GLY A 33 5.40 3.59 -3.65
C GLY A 33 5.73 3.02 -5.02
N ALA A 34 5.50 3.83 -6.06
CA ALA A 34 5.82 3.47 -7.43
C ALA A 34 6.94 4.33 -7.98
N THR A 35 7.73 3.77 -8.89
CA THR A 35 8.76 4.50 -9.63
C THR A 35 8.42 4.50 -11.12
N HIS A 36 9.16 5.31 -11.91
CA HIS A 36 8.86 5.54 -13.34
C HIS A 36 8.83 4.27 -14.20
N ASP A 37 9.60 3.26 -13.83
CA ASP A 37 9.75 2.05 -14.63
C ASP A 37 8.81 0.91 -14.21
N ASP A 38 7.94 1.14 -13.25
CA ASP A 38 7.02 0.12 -12.80
C ASP A 38 5.88 -0.11 -13.79
N GLY A 39 5.44 -1.35 -13.88
CA GLY A 39 4.36 -1.76 -14.76
C GLY A 39 3.65 -3.00 -14.22
N PRO A 40 2.87 -3.70 -15.07
CA PRO A 40 2.07 -4.85 -14.64
C PRO A 40 2.85 -5.96 -13.94
N ALA A 41 4.11 -6.20 -14.33
CA ALA A 41 4.93 -7.23 -13.71
C ALA A 41 5.24 -6.92 -12.25
N GLN A 42 5.56 -5.67 -11.94
CA GLN A 42 5.83 -5.23 -10.57
C GLN A 42 4.57 -5.24 -9.72
N VAL A 43 3.44 -4.82 -10.28
CA VAL A 43 2.14 -4.89 -9.62
C VAL A 43 1.81 -6.33 -9.22
N ALA A 44 1.94 -7.27 -10.15
CA ALA A 44 1.65 -8.69 -9.89
C ALA A 44 2.56 -9.27 -8.81
N THR A 45 3.85 -8.94 -8.83
CA THR A 45 4.81 -9.41 -7.84
C THR A 45 4.48 -8.89 -6.45
N VAL A 46 4.22 -7.59 -6.32
CA VAL A 46 3.90 -6.98 -5.01
C VAL A 46 2.58 -7.52 -4.48
N ALA A 47 1.55 -7.59 -5.30
CA ALA A 47 0.25 -8.11 -4.89
C ALA A 47 0.34 -9.56 -4.41
N ARG A 48 1.07 -10.41 -5.14
CA ARG A 48 1.28 -11.80 -4.74
C ARG A 48 1.97 -11.91 -3.39
N LYS A 49 3.01 -11.10 -3.15
CA LYS A 49 3.73 -11.11 -1.87
C LYS A 49 2.83 -10.65 -0.73
N ILE A 50 2.03 -9.61 -0.93
CA ILE A 50 1.08 -9.15 0.08
C ILE A 50 0.09 -10.28 0.42
N ALA A 51 -0.42 -10.97 -0.60
CA ALA A 51 -1.41 -12.02 -0.41
C ALA A 51 -0.85 -13.29 0.26
N ASP A 52 0.39 -13.65 -0.05
CA ASP A 52 0.92 -14.98 0.26
C ASP A 52 1.96 -15.02 1.39
N LEU A 53 2.61 -13.89 1.73
CA LEU A 53 3.58 -13.88 2.82
C LEU A 53 2.87 -14.17 4.16
N ARG A 54 3.48 -15.04 4.94
CA ARG A 54 2.92 -15.49 6.23
C ARG A 54 3.27 -14.52 7.34
N LEU A 55 2.60 -13.38 7.35
CA LEU A 55 2.91 -12.26 8.23
C LEU A 55 1.97 -12.13 9.43
N LEU A 56 0.87 -12.88 9.43
CA LEU A 56 -0.10 -12.83 10.51
C LEU A 56 0.24 -13.82 11.62
N GLU A 57 -0.41 -13.65 12.77
CA GLU A 57 -0.26 -14.56 13.90
C GLU A 57 -0.58 -16.00 13.48
N GLY A 58 0.23 -16.96 13.95
CA GLY A 58 0.10 -18.36 13.56
C GLY A 58 0.72 -18.69 12.23
N GLU A 59 1.58 -17.81 11.70
CA GLU A 59 2.24 -17.97 10.40
C GLU A 59 1.25 -18.10 9.24
N LEU A 60 0.15 -17.35 9.32
CA LEU A 60 -0.86 -17.33 8.27
C LEU A 60 -0.64 -16.14 7.34
N SER A 61 -0.95 -16.33 6.06
CA SER A 61 -1.09 -15.23 5.11
C SER A 61 -2.48 -14.61 5.24
N VAL A 62 -2.68 -13.41 4.67
CA VAL A 62 -4.03 -12.83 4.62
C VAL A 62 -4.99 -13.69 3.80
N THR A 63 -4.47 -14.37 2.77
CA THR A 63 -5.28 -15.30 1.97
C THR A 63 -5.77 -16.46 2.83
N ASP A 64 -4.89 -17.07 3.64
CA ASP A 64 -5.24 -18.18 4.52
C ASP A 64 -6.25 -17.77 5.59
N ALA A 65 -6.07 -16.58 6.16
CA ALA A 65 -6.90 -16.10 7.27
C ALA A 65 -8.17 -15.37 6.81
N GLY A 66 -8.30 -15.04 5.55
CA GLY A 66 -9.39 -14.18 5.08
C GLY A 66 -9.31 -12.79 5.68
N ALA A 67 -8.11 -12.29 5.94
CA ALA A 67 -7.90 -11.01 6.64
C ALA A 67 -7.92 -9.82 5.68
N PRO A 68 -8.32 -8.63 6.16
CA PRO A 68 -8.39 -7.45 5.31
C PRO A 68 -7.02 -6.81 5.09
N VAL A 69 -6.93 -6.02 4.02
CA VAL A 69 -5.74 -5.25 3.66
C VAL A 69 -6.13 -3.79 3.40
N LEU A 70 -5.39 -2.86 4.00
CA LEU A 70 -5.52 -1.44 3.70
C LEU A 70 -4.31 -1.02 2.87
N VAL A 71 -4.55 -0.61 1.62
CA VAL A 71 -3.50 -0.19 0.68
C VAL A 71 -3.48 1.33 0.60
N VAL A 72 -2.31 1.91 0.86
CA VAL A 72 -2.12 3.36 0.88
C VAL A 72 -0.94 3.73 -0.01
N SER A 73 -1.12 4.73 -0.85
CA SER A 73 -0.03 5.28 -1.67
C SER A 73 0.92 6.10 -0.80
N GLN A 74 2.23 5.90 -0.97
CA GLN A 74 3.24 6.60 -0.19
C GLN A 74 4.48 6.88 -1.06
N PHE A 75 4.54 8.06 -1.67
CA PHE A 75 5.64 8.44 -2.57
C PHE A 75 6.98 8.58 -1.85
N THR A 76 6.98 8.87 -0.54
CA THR A 76 8.21 9.04 0.24
C THR A 76 9.05 7.77 0.35
N LEU A 77 8.53 6.61 -0.04
CA LEU A 77 9.32 5.37 -0.12
C LEU A 77 10.44 5.47 -1.16
N TYR A 78 10.37 6.44 -2.06
CA TYR A 78 11.41 6.74 -3.05
C TYR A 78 12.14 8.05 -2.77
N ALA A 79 12.15 8.51 -1.53
CA ALA A 79 12.92 9.68 -1.16
C ALA A 79 14.42 9.42 -1.34
N ASP A 80 15.14 10.36 -1.96
CA ASP A 80 16.58 10.31 -2.13
C ASP A 80 17.21 11.37 -1.22
N THR A 81 18.07 10.93 -0.30
CA THR A 81 18.74 11.80 0.67
C THR A 81 20.25 11.88 0.45
N ARG A 82 20.76 11.34 -0.64
CA ARG A 82 22.21 11.28 -0.90
C ARG A 82 22.84 12.65 -1.17
N LYS A 83 22.05 13.62 -1.61
CA LYS A 83 22.53 14.97 -1.93
C LYS A 83 21.92 15.99 -0.97
N GLY A 84 22.72 16.48 -0.01
CA GLY A 84 22.30 17.53 0.90
C GLY A 84 21.36 17.06 2.01
N ARG A 85 20.67 18.02 2.60
CA ARG A 85 19.80 17.80 3.76
C ARG A 85 18.35 17.54 3.41
N ARG A 86 17.95 17.89 2.21
CA ARG A 86 16.57 17.72 1.74
C ARG A 86 16.46 16.43 0.94
N PRO A 87 15.49 15.57 1.26
CA PRO A 87 15.22 14.43 0.39
C PRO A 87 14.70 14.92 -0.96
N THR A 88 14.98 14.15 -2.01
CA THR A 88 14.40 14.36 -3.33
C THR A 88 13.52 13.18 -3.70
N TRP A 89 12.53 13.40 -4.54
CA TRP A 89 11.59 12.37 -4.96
C TRP A 89 11.65 12.11 -6.47
N ASN A 90 12.82 12.38 -7.07
CA ASN A 90 13.02 12.19 -8.51
C ASN A 90 12.77 10.75 -8.97
N LYS A 91 12.94 9.77 -8.07
CA LYS A 91 12.69 8.35 -8.37
C LYS A 91 11.23 7.97 -8.20
N ALA A 92 10.43 8.79 -7.52
CA ALA A 92 9.01 8.54 -7.39
C ALA A 92 8.29 8.85 -8.70
N ALA A 93 7.37 7.99 -9.10
CA ALA A 93 6.53 8.27 -10.26
C ALA A 93 5.58 9.44 -9.94
N PRO A 94 5.30 10.31 -10.94
CA PRO A 94 4.27 11.35 -10.74
C PRO A 94 2.92 10.72 -10.43
N GLY A 95 2.05 11.49 -9.77
CA GLY A 95 0.73 11.02 -9.38
C GLY A 95 -0.08 10.38 -10.50
N GLU A 96 0.00 10.95 -11.69
CA GLU A 96 -0.68 10.44 -12.88
C GLU A 96 -0.26 9.02 -13.27
N VAL A 97 0.97 8.64 -12.95
CA VAL A 97 1.53 7.31 -13.21
C VAL A 97 1.38 6.41 -12.00
N ALA A 98 1.63 6.94 -10.80
CA ALA A 98 1.62 6.15 -9.57
C ALA A 98 0.21 5.71 -9.16
N GLU A 99 -0.79 6.57 -9.31
CA GLU A 99 -2.16 6.26 -8.89
C GLU A 99 -2.72 5.01 -9.55
N PRO A 100 -2.66 4.86 -10.90
CA PRO A 100 -3.13 3.62 -11.53
C PRO A 100 -2.37 2.38 -11.08
N LEU A 101 -1.08 2.50 -10.78
CA LEU A 101 -0.26 1.37 -10.34
C LEU A 101 -0.65 0.91 -8.93
N VAL A 102 -0.86 1.84 -8.01
CA VAL A 102 -1.31 1.53 -6.65
C VAL A 102 -2.73 0.94 -6.67
N GLU A 103 -3.62 1.53 -7.49
CA GLU A 103 -4.97 1.00 -7.70
C GLU A 103 -4.94 -0.43 -8.27
N ALA A 104 -4.01 -0.70 -9.18
CA ALA A 104 -3.85 -2.03 -9.77
C ALA A 104 -3.44 -3.07 -8.71
N VAL A 105 -2.61 -2.70 -7.74
CA VAL A 105 -2.28 -3.58 -6.62
C VAL A 105 -3.54 -3.91 -5.81
N ALA A 106 -4.35 -2.90 -5.48
CA ALA A 106 -5.59 -3.10 -4.74
C ALA A 106 -6.57 -3.99 -5.52
N GLU A 107 -6.71 -3.76 -6.82
CA GLU A 107 -7.61 -4.56 -7.67
C GLU A 107 -7.14 -6.01 -7.81
N ASP A 108 -5.83 -6.24 -7.92
CA ASP A 108 -5.27 -7.60 -7.95
C ASP A 108 -5.62 -8.33 -6.65
N LEU A 109 -5.45 -7.69 -5.50
CA LEU A 109 -5.79 -8.27 -4.21
C LEU A 109 -7.29 -8.58 -4.10
N ARG A 110 -8.14 -7.68 -4.58
CA ARG A 110 -9.61 -7.92 -4.62
C ARG A 110 -9.96 -9.10 -5.50
N GLY A 111 -9.27 -9.23 -6.64
CA GLY A 111 -9.43 -10.36 -7.55
C GLY A 111 -9.08 -11.71 -6.92
N ARG A 112 -8.28 -11.70 -5.86
CA ARG A 112 -7.94 -12.90 -5.08
C ARG A 112 -8.97 -13.20 -3.97
N GLY A 113 -10.04 -12.42 -3.88
CA GLY A 113 -11.09 -12.60 -2.88
C GLY A 113 -10.83 -11.93 -1.55
N LEU A 114 -9.82 -11.05 -1.48
CA LEU A 114 -9.51 -10.32 -0.25
C LEU A 114 -10.37 -9.06 -0.09
N GLU A 115 -10.67 -8.72 1.15
CA GLU A 115 -11.29 -7.43 1.48
C GLU A 115 -10.18 -6.37 1.46
N VAL A 116 -10.31 -5.37 0.60
CA VAL A 116 -9.30 -4.33 0.43
C VAL A 116 -9.92 -2.94 0.57
N ALA A 117 -9.37 -2.15 1.48
CA ALA A 117 -9.67 -0.74 1.61
C ALA A 117 -8.51 0.07 1.08
N THR A 118 -8.76 1.29 0.61
CA THR A 118 -7.74 2.20 0.10
C THR A 118 -7.94 3.59 0.68
N GLY A 119 -6.86 4.39 0.70
CA GLY A 119 -6.93 5.81 0.98
C GLY A 119 -7.27 6.62 -0.28
N ARG A 120 -7.24 7.95 -0.15
CA ARG A 120 -7.37 8.86 -1.28
C ARG A 120 -6.00 9.25 -1.78
N PHE A 121 -5.78 9.07 -3.07
CA PHE A 121 -4.52 9.45 -3.69
C PHE A 121 -4.38 10.97 -3.81
N GLY A 122 -3.15 11.48 -3.61
CA GLY A 122 -2.85 12.91 -3.80
C GLY A 122 -3.34 13.84 -2.69
N ARG A 123 -3.89 13.29 -1.62
CA ARG A 123 -4.35 14.07 -0.46
C ARG A 123 -3.40 13.90 0.70
N SER A 124 -3.39 14.89 1.59
CA SER A 124 -2.72 14.77 2.88
C SER A 124 -3.50 13.78 3.74
N GLU A 125 -2.88 12.67 4.10
CA GLU A 125 -3.54 11.57 4.80
C GLU A 125 -2.93 11.36 6.18
N GLU A 126 -3.78 11.04 7.15
CA GLU A 126 -3.37 10.60 8.49
C GLU A 126 -3.62 9.10 8.60
N HIS A 127 -2.60 8.35 9.00
CA HIS A 127 -2.67 6.90 9.17
C HIS A 127 -2.73 6.53 10.65
N THR A 128 -3.65 5.68 11.00
CA THR A 128 -3.76 5.16 12.37
C THR A 128 -3.96 3.66 12.40
#